data_69bb41a96e45ff9c78f52937421ba61a
#
_entry.id   69bb41a96e45ff9c78f52937421ba61a
#
_cell.length_a   1.000
_cell.length_b   1.000
_cell.length_c   1.000
_cell.angle_alpha   90.00
_cell.angle_beta   90.00
_cell.angle_gamma   90.00
#
_symmetry.space_group_name_H-M   'P 1'
#
loop_
_entity.id
_entity.type
_entity.pdbx_description
1 polymer ?
#
loop_
_entity_poly.entity_id
_entity_poly.type
_entity_poly.pdbx_seq_one_letter_code
_entity_poly.pdbx_strand_id
1 'polypeptide(L)' 'MIIDLHGMTVEDSIPFILSSLMNLDMSFYNTLTIITGNGFGFLMSSTLNLLDEEDRDYKVEKGKIIVYKKTDE' A
#
# COMPACT_ATOMS: atom_id res chain seq x y z
N MET A 1 7.45 0.96 7.97
CA MET A 1 6.04 1.35 8.22
C MET A 1 5.13 0.19 7.87
N ILE A 2 4.08 0.01 8.65
CA ILE A 2 3.10 -1.05 8.42
C ILE A 2 1.71 -0.45 8.60
N ILE A 3 0.81 -0.72 7.66
CA ILE A 3 -0.61 -0.42 7.82
C ILE A 3 -1.42 -1.69 7.58
N ASP A 4 -2.55 -1.80 8.27
CA ASP A 4 -3.43 -2.96 8.18
C ASP A 4 -4.79 -2.50 7.66
N LEU A 5 -5.17 -2.99 6.50
CA LEU A 5 -6.44 -2.66 5.86
C LEU A 5 -7.53 -3.68 6.15
N HIS A 6 -7.22 -4.71 6.94
CA HIS A 6 -8.15 -5.79 7.24
C HIS A 6 -9.46 -5.22 7.81
N GLY A 7 -10.57 -5.59 7.21
CA GLY A 7 -11.88 -5.12 7.64
C GLY A 7 -12.30 -3.75 7.09
N MET A 8 -11.43 -3.06 6.37
CA MET A 8 -11.77 -1.78 5.73
C MET A 8 -12.51 -2.01 4.41
N THR A 9 -13.35 -1.06 4.04
CA THR A 9 -13.94 -1.04 2.70
C THR A 9 -12.89 -0.51 1.72
N VAL A 10 -13.09 -0.81 0.43
CA VAL A 10 -12.23 -0.27 -0.62
C VAL A 10 -12.23 1.26 -0.57
N GLU A 11 -13.41 1.87 -0.44
CA GLU A 11 -13.54 3.33 -0.39
C GLU A 11 -12.74 3.96 0.74
N ASP A 12 -12.81 3.37 1.94
CA ASP A 12 -12.10 3.89 3.10
C ASP A 12 -10.60 3.66 3.00
N SER A 13 -10.18 2.58 2.32
CA SER A 13 -8.77 2.24 2.20
C SER A 13 -8.01 3.19 1.28
N ILE A 14 -8.64 3.73 0.25
CA ILE A 14 -7.96 4.58 -0.75
C ILE A 14 -7.31 5.81 -0.12
N PRO A 15 -8.04 6.69 0.60
CA PRO A 15 -7.39 7.85 1.20
C PRO A 15 -6.38 7.47 2.27
N PHE A 16 -6.60 6.38 2.98
CA PHE A 16 -5.65 5.89 3.97
C PHE A 16 -4.33 5.46 3.32
N ILE A 17 -4.41 4.72 2.21
CA ILE A 17 -3.21 4.30 1.47
C ILE A 17 -2.47 5.53 0.92
N LEU A 18 -3.18 6.47 0.31
CA LEU A 18 -2.57 7.68 -0.26
C LEU A 18 -1.84 8.50 0.81
N SER A 19 -2.47 8.68 1.97
CA SER A 19 -1.85 9.33 3.12
C SER A 19 -0.60 8.61 3.58
N SER A 20 -0.67 7.28 3.64
CA SER A 20 0.45 6.45 4.10
C SER A 20 1.62 6.49 3.12
N LEU A 21 1.35 6.54 1.82
CA LEU A 21 2.39 6.70 0.80
C LEU A 21 3.10 8.04 0.95
N MET A 22 2.35 9.09 1.19
CA MET A 22 2.92 10.42 1.44
C MET A 22 3.81 10.40 2.69
N ASN A 23 3.33 9.79 3.76
CA ASN A 23 4.10 9.65 5.00
C ASN A 23 5.38 8.85 4.77
N LEU A 24 5.31 7.79 3.98
CA LEU A 24 6.49 6.99 3.63
C LEU A 24 7.53 7.86 2.94
N ASP A 25 7.12 8.65 1.95
CA ASP A 25 8.04 9.48 1.17
C ASP A 25 8.72 10.55 2.03
N MET A 26 8.06 10.99 3.08
CA MET A 26 8.58 12.01 4.00
C MET A 26 9.29 11.43 5.22
N SER A 27 9.34 10.10 5.34
CA SER A 27 9.93 9.42 6.49
C SER A 27 11.34 8.96 6.20
N PHE A 28 12.01 8.42 7.23
CA PHE A 28 13.29 7.73 7.07
C PHE A 28 13.13 6.26 6.71
N TYR A 29 11.90 5.74 6.69
CA TYR A 29 11.64 4.36 6.29
C TYR A 29 11.77 4.20 4.79
N ASN A 30 12.22 3.02 4.37
CA ASN A 30 12.38 2.72 2.94
C ASN A 30 11.20 1.99 2.35
N THR A 31 10.39 1.35 3.19
CA THR A 31 9.27 0.52 2.76
C THR A 31 8.03 0.75 3.61
N LEU A 32 6.88 0.51 2.98
CA LEU A 32 5.58 0.46 3.64
C LEU A 32 4.99 -0.92 3.39
N THR A 33 4.69 -1.65 4.44
CA THR A 33 3.99 -2.93 4.33
C THR A 33 2.50 -2.69 4.49
N ILE A 34 1.73 -3.07 3.47
CA ILE A 34 0.27 -2.94 3.48
C ILE A 34 -0.33 -4.34 3.66
N ILE A 35 -1.00 -4.57 4.77
CA ILE A 35 -1.65 -5.85 5.07
C ILE A 35 -3.08 -5.77 4.56
N THR A 36 -3.44 -6.64 3.63
CA THR A 36 -4.77 -6.68 3.04
C THR A 36 -5.64 -7.82 3.57
N GLY A 37 -5.04 -8.75 4.31
CA GLY A 37 -5.72 -9.92 4.83
C GLY A 37 -5.43 -11.17 3.99
N ASN A 38 -6.16 -12.25 4.26
CA ASN A 38 -5.91 -13.53 3.60
C ASN A 38 -6.45 -13.54 2.17
N GLY A 39 -5.59 -13.95 1.24
CA GLY A 39 -5.97 -14.23 -0.14
C GLY A 39 -6.07 -12.99 -1.03
N PHE A 40 -6.56 -13.22 -2.24
CA PHE A 40 -6.81 -12.17 -3.23
C PHE A 40 -8.28 -11.77 -3.16
N GLY A 41 -8.54 -10.64 -2.52
CA GLY A 41 -9.87 -10.07 -2.48
C GLY A 41 -9.89 -8.70 -3.11
N PHE A 42 -11.00 -7.99 -2.94
CA PHE A 42 -11.17 -6.64 -3.49
C PHE A 42 -10.14 -5.64 -2.94
N LEU A 43 -9.74 -5.78 -1.67
CA LEU A 43 -8.73 -4.90 -1.09
C LEU A 43 -7.37 -5.07 -1.76
N MET A 44 -6.96 -6.32 -2.01
CA MET A 44 -5.69 -6.59 -2.69
C MET A 44 -5.72 -6.01 -4.11
N SER A 45 -6.75 -6.34 -4.89
CA SER A 45 -6.88 -5.86 -6.27
C SER A 45 -6.93 -4.34 -6.35
N SER A 46 -7.73 -3.72 -5.49
CA SER A 46 -7.88 -2.27 -5.44
C SER A 46 -6.57 -1.59 -5.06
N THR A 47 -5.86 -2.14 -4.09
CA THR A 47 -4.58 -1.59 -3.66
C THR A 47 -3.54 -1.68 -4.77
N LEU A 48 -3.45 -2.82 -5.46
CA LEU A 48 -2.52 -2.97 -6.58
C LEU A 48 -2.82 -1.98 -7.70
N ASN A 49 -4.10 -1.81 -8.05
CA ASN A 49 -4.50 -0.83 -9.05
C ASN A 49 -4.10 0.59 -8.66
N LEU A 50 -4.31 0.94 -7.40
CA LEU A 50 -3.95 2.26 -6.89
C LEU A 50 -2.44 2.48 -6.94
N LEU A 51 -1.65 1.49 -6.55
CA LEU A 51 -0.19 1.58 -6.60
C LEU A 51 0.32 1.73 -8.03
N ASP A 52 -0.31 1.02 -8.98
CA ASP A 52 0.03 1.16 -10.40
C ASP A 52 -0.30 2.57 -10.91
N GLU A 53 -1.46 3.12 -10.53
CA GLU A 53 -1.84 4.49 -10.89
C GLU A 53 -0.89 5.53 -10.30
N GLU A 54 -0.37 5.26 -9.09
CA GLU A 54 0.59 6.14 -8.43
C GLU A 54 2.03 5.89 -8.86
N ASP A 55 2.23 5.00 -9.81
CA ASP A 55 3.54 4.67 -10.36
C ASP A 55 4.52 4.21 -9.28
N ARG A 56 4.06 3.32 -8.42
CA ARG A 56 4.83 2.81 -7.29
C ARG A 56 5.45 1.46 -7.59
N ASP A 57 6.69 1.29 -7.14
CA ASP A 57 7.33 -0.01 -7.11
C ASP A 57 6.87 -0.77 -5.88
N TYR A 58 6.51 -2.03 -6.06
CA TYR A 58 6.03 -2.86 -4.97
C TYR A 58 6.33 -4.33 -5.22
N LYS A 59 6.22 -5.12 -4.15
CA LYS A 59 6.35 -6.56 -4.18
C LYS A 59 5.14 -7.17 -3.48
N VAL A 60 4.49 -8.12 -4.14
CA VAL A 60 3.32 -8.80 -3.56
C VAL A 60 3.78 -10.05 -2.82
N GLU A 61 3.30 -10.20 -1.59
CA GLU A 61 3.46 -11.41 -0.80
C GLU A 61 2.09 -11.87 -0.33
N LYS A 62 2.02 -13.03 0.29
CA LYS A 62 0.75 -13.58 0.74
C LYS A 62 0.11 -12.67 1.79
N GLY A 63 -1.05 -12.11 1.45
CA GLY A 63 -1.81 -11.26 2.36
C GLY A 63 -1.24 -9.88 2.59
N LYS A 64 -0.16 -9.51 1.87
CA LYS A 64 0.46 -8.20 2.06
C LYS A 64 1.19 -7.73 0.81
N ILE A 65 1.43 -6.42 0.76
CA ILE A 65 2.17 -5.76 -0.32
C ILE A 65 3.26 -4.92 0.33
N ILE A 66 4.47 -5.05 -0.17
CA ILE A 66 5.59 -4.22 0.29
C ILE A 66 5.83 -3.14 -0.77
N VAL A 67 5.62 -1.89 -0.39
CA VAL A 67 5.78 -0.74 -1.29
C VAL A 67 7.09 -0.04 -0.97
N TYR A 68 7.82 0.32 -2.01
CA TYR A 68 9.10 1.00 -1.87
C TYR A 68 8.92 2.50 -1.94
N LYS A 69 9.74 3.20 -1.19
CA LYS A 69 9.76 4.66 -1.17
C LYS A 69 10.17 5.18 -2.54
N LYS A 70 9.50 6.23 -3.02
CA LYS A 70 9.95 6.94 -4.21
C LYS A 70 11.23 7.68 -3.89
N THR A 71 12.21 7.52 -4.75
CA THR A 71 13.47 8.25 -4.65
C THR A 71 13.48 9.34 -5.70
N ASP A 72 13.81 10.55 -5.27
CA ASP A 72 14.07 11.64 -6.20
C ASP A 72 15.48 11.50 -6.73
N GLU A 73 15.60 11.47 -8.02
CA GLU A 73 16.91 11.50 -8.67
C GLU A 73 17.19 12.84 -9.29
#